data_d9f79e4de4b7f2dc176f5f549f7c21b1
#
_entry.id   d9f79e4de4b7f2dc176f5f549f7c21b1
#
_cell.length_a   1.000
_cell.length_b   1.000
_cell.length_c   1.000
_cell.angle_alpha   90.00
_cell.angle_beta   90.00
_cell.angle_gamma   90.00
#
_symmetry.space_group_name_H-M   'P 1'
#
loop_
_entity.id
_entity.type
_entity.pdbx_description
1 polymer ?
#
loop_
_entity_poly.entity_id
_entity_poly.type
_entity_poly.pdbx_seq_one_letter_code
_entity_poly.pdbx_strand_id
1 'polypeptide(L)'
;VDARRTIVLVDDLRSFVDGRGAQVARTSAAGVELLDRCRERRLDELWLDHDLGGDDTIWPVVAVLERAAFDKRPFDVGVINVHSANPAGATKIAQVLRHWGYRVRVASGSTDVGYLDGPV
;
A
#
# COMPACT_ATOMS: atom_id res chain seq x y z
N VAL A 1 -5.63 -19.77 -12.67
CA VAL A 1 -5.98 -19.62 -11.81
C VAL A 1 -5.41 -18.80 -10.82
N ASP A 2 -4.34 -18.80 -10.56
CA ASP A 2 -3.76 -17.97 -9.70
C ASP A 2 -3.73 -16.65 -10.20
N ALA A 3 -4.12 -16.36 -11.27
CA ALA A 3 -4.25 -15.06 -11.77
C ALA A 3 -5.23 -14.27 -10.95
N ARG A 4 -5.78 -14.87 -9.95
CA ARG A 4 -6.75 -14.16 -9.14
C ARG A 4 -6.16 -13.42 -7.99
N ARG A 5 -4.88 -13.20 -7.97
CA ARG A 5 -4.27 -12.42 -6.90
C ARG A 5 -4.87 -11.02 -6.89
N THR A 6 -5.20 -10.56 -5.69
CA THR A 6 -5.72 -9.20 -5.52
C THR A 6 -4.59 -8.32 -5.05
N ILE A 7 -4.20 -7.39 -5.90
CA ILE A 7 -3.09 -6.48 -5.64
C ILE A 7 -3.62 -5.05 -5.70
N VAL A 8 -3.31 -4.27 -4.68
CA VAL A 8 -3.69 -2.86 -4.63
C VAL A 8 -2.42 -2.03 -4.54
N LEU A 9 -2.33 -1.00 -5.35
CA LEU A 9 -1.23 -0.05 -5.36
C LEU A 9 -1.76 1.35 -5.08
N VAL A 10 -1.26 2.00 -4.04
CA VAL A 10 -1.58 3.40 -3.77
C VAL A 10 -0.30 4.20 -4.01
N ASP A 11 -0.25 4.87 -5.13
CA ASP A 11 0.94 5.57 -5.60
C ASP A 11 0.48 6.62 -6.61
N ASP A 12 0.97 7.84 -6.50
CA ASP A 12 0.49 8.93 -7.33
C ASP A 12 1.01 8.85 -8.78
N LEU A 13 2.13 8.19 -9.02
CA LEU A 13 2.75 8.20 -10.35
C LEU A 13 3.07 6.82 -10.92
N ARG A 14 3.43 5.87 -10.07
CA ARG A 14 4.00 4.61 -10.54
C ARG A 14 2.98 3.55 -10.85
N SER A 15 3.38 2.61 -11.67
CA SER A 15 2.57 1.44 -12.00
C SER A 15 3.51 0.26 -12.15
N PHE A 16 2.97 -0.94 -12.04
CA PHE A 16 3.79 -2.12 -12.23
C PHE A 16 4.17 -2.30 -13.69
N VAL A 17 5.41 -2.68 -13.93
CA VAL A 17 5.91 -2.89 -15.28
C VAL A 17 6.08 -4.37 -15.59
N ASP A 18 5.83 -5.25 -14.64
CA ASP A 18 6.01 -6.68 -14.84
C ASP A 18 4.71 -7.39 -15.24
N GLY A 19 3.70 -6.63 -15.60
CA GLY A 19 2.46 -7.21 -16.12
C GLY A 19 1.48 -7.68 -15.07
N ARG A 20 1.79 -7.52 -13.77
CA ARG A 20 0.83 -7.97 -12.76
C ARG A 20 -0.38 -7.05 -12.77
N GLY A 21 -1.55 -7.62 -12.65
CA GLY A 21 -2.78 -6.85 -12.57
C GLY A 21 -2.93 -6.26 -11.18
N ALA A 22 -3.19 -4.96 -11.11
CA ALA A 22 -3.36 -4.29 -9.85
C ALA A 22 -4.45 -3.24 -9.97
N GLN A 23 -5.18 -3.02 -8.88
CA GLN A 23 -6.07 -1.89 -8.77
C GLN A 23 -5.24 -0.74 -8.20
N VAL A 24 -5.31 0.41 -8.85
CA VAL A 24 -4.43 1.52 -8.53
C VAL A 24 -5.23 2.71 -8.03
N ALA A 25 -4.80 3.29 -6.92
CA ALA A 25 -5.35 4.53 -6.40
C ALA A 25 -4.24 5.57 -6.42
N ARG A 26 -4.55 6.76 -6.91
CA ARG A 26 -3.54 7.81 -7.12
C ARG A 26 -3.52 8.85 -6.00
N THR A 27 -4.48 8.79 -5.09
CA THR A 27 -4.55 9.72 -3.96
C THR A 27 -4.90 8.95 -2.71
N SER A 28 -4.71 9.58 -1.55
CA SER A 28 -5.09 8.94 -0.29
C SER A 28 -6.59 8.70 -0.24
N ALA A 29 -7.39 9.65 -0.71
CA ALA A 29 -8.84 9.50 -0.70
C ALA A 29 -9.27 8.32 -1.57
N ALA A 30 -8.69 8.19 -2.75
CA ALA A 30 -8.99 7.05 -3.63
C ALA A 30 -8.52 5.75 -3.01
N GLY A 31 -7.40 5.77 -2.28
CA GLY A 31 -6.90 4.59 -1.58
C GLY A 31 -7.85 4.14 -0.50
N VAL A 32 -8.38 5.08 0.28
CA VAL A 32 -9.35 4.77 1.33
C VAL A 32 -10.61 4.14 0.71
N GLU A 33 -11.09 4.73 -0.38
CA GLU A 33 -12.26 4.20 -1.08
C GLU A 33 -12.01 2.79 -1.60
N LEU A 34 -10.85 2.57 -2.17
CA LEU A 34 -10.50 1.28 -2.75
C LEU A 34 -10.41 0.21 -1.66
N LEU A 35 -9.81 0.54 -0.52
CA LEU A 35 -9.78 -0.39 0.61
C LEU A 35 -11.18 -0.72 1.09
N ASP A 36 -12.05 0.27 1.14
CA ASP A 36 -13.41 0.03 1.57
C ASP A 36 -14.12 -0.95 0.65
N ARG A 37 -13.92 -0.81 -0.65
CA ARG A 37 -14.51 -1.74 -1.62
C ARG A 37 -13.92 -3.15 -1.50
N CYS A 38 -12.71 -3.27 -0.99
CA CYS A 38 -12.04 -4.56 -0.84
C CYS A 38 -12.19 -5.13 0.58
N ARG A 39 -13.03 -4.52 1.41
CA ARG A 39 -13.08 -4.83 2.83
C ARG A 39 -13.30 -6.29 3.14
N GLU A 40 -14.13 -6.94 2.35
CA GLU A 40 -14.47 -8.34 2.58
C GLU A 40 -13.64 -9.31 1.76
N ARG A 41 -12.57 -8.84 1.17
CA ARG A 41 -11.74 -9.68 0.30
C ARG A 41 -10.34 -9.76 0.88
N ARG A 42 -9.65 -10.84 0.54
CA ARG A 42 -8.23 -10.93 0.87
C ARG A 42 -7.43 -10.11 -0.14
N LEU A 43 -6.53 -9.29 0.38
CA LEU A 43 -5.57 -8.57 -0.43
C LEU A 43 -4.25 -9.34 -0.37
N ASP A 44 -3.80 -9.88 -1.49
CA ASP A 44 -2.54 -10.61 -1.50
C ASP A 44 -1.36 -9.68 -1.30
N GLU A 45 -1.41 -8.52 -1.93
CA GLU A 45 -0.38 -7.50 -1.80
C GLU A 45 -1.02 -6.13 -1.71
N LEU A 46 -0.52 -5.31 -0.80
CA LEU A 46 -0.91 -3.91 -0.71
C LEU A 46 0.36 -3.08 -0.76
N TRP A 47 0.47 -2.22 -1.76
CA TRP A 47 1.65 -1.39 -1.97
C TRP A 47 1.34 0.05 -1.64
N LEU A 48 2.13 0.66 -0.77
CA LEU A 48 1.88 2.01 -0.28
C LEU A 48 3.09 2.91 -0.52
N ASP A 49 2.86 4.07 -1.12
CA ASP A 49 3.85 5.11 -1.27
C ASP A 49 3.53 6.21 -0.24
N HIS A 50 4.55 6.70 0.46
CA HIS A 50 4.34 7.70 1.50
C HIS A 50 3.83 9.03 0.94
N ASP A 51 4.43 9.52 -0.13
CA ASP A 51 4.08 10.82 -0.69
C ASP A 51 3.21 10.65 -1.92
N LEU A 52 2.06 11.29 -1.91
CA LEU A 52 1.06 11.13 -2.97
C LEU A 52 0.84 12.42 -3.76
N GLY A 53 1.85 13.31 -3.74
CA GLY A 53 1.79 14.54 -4.51
C GLY A 53 1.20 15.69 -3.72
N GLY A 54 1.75 16.89 -3.91
CA GLY A 54 1.29 18.06 -3.18
C GLY A 54 1.39 17.84 -1.68
N ASP A 55 0.30 18.09 -0.98
CA ASP A 55 0.24 17.89 0.45
C ASP A 55 -0.34 16.53 0.83
N ASP A 56 -0.63 15.68 -0.13
CA ASP A 56 -1.25 14.40 0.15
C ASP A 56 -0.23 13.36 0.57
N THR A 57 -0.57 12.56 1.55
CA THR A 57 0.29 11.47 2.03
C THR A 57 -0.54 10.21 2.23
N ILE A 58 0.16 9.11 2.51
CA ILE A 58 -0.48 7.82 2.69
C ILE A 58 -1.16 7.69 4.06
N TRP A 59 -0.96 8.63 4.98
CA TRP A 59 -1.44 8.47 6.35
C TRP A 59 -2.94 8.22 6.49
N PRO A 60 -3.83 8.82 5.68
CA PRO A 60 -5.25 8.46 5.76
C PRO A 60 -5.51 6.98 5.46
N VAL A 61 -4.74 6.39 4.55
CA VAL A 61 -4.86 4.97 4.24
C VAL A 61 -4.36 4.13 5.42
N VAL A 62 -3.24 4.53 6.00
CA VAL A 62 -2.69 3.85 7.18
C VAL A 62 -3.69 3.91 8.32
N ALA A 63 -4.37 5.05 8.49
CA ALA A 63 -5.36 5.20 9.56
C ALA A 63 -6.53 4.21 9.40
N VAL A 64 -6.94 3.95 8.18
CA VAL A 64 -8.00 2.97 7.92
C VAL A 64 -7.55 1.57 8.35
N LEU A 65 -6.31 1.21 8.00
CA LEU A 65 -5.76 -0.09 8.37
C LEU A 65 -5.62 -0.21 9.89
N GLU A 66 -5.16 0.86 10.53
CA GLU A 66 -5.04 0.91 11.98
C GLU A 66 -6.40 0.73 12.66
N ARG A 67 -7.37 1.49 12.21
CA ARG A 67 -8.69 1.48 12.83
C ARG A 67 -9.32 0.10 12.73
N ALA A 68 -9.17 -0.56 11.59
CA ALA A 68 -9.72 -1.89 11.41
C ALA A 68 -9.10 -2.86 12.40
N ALA A 69 -7.79 -2.79 12.60
CA ALA A 69 -7.11 -3.67 13.55
C ALA A 69 -7.51 -3.32 14.99
N PHE A 70 -7.64 -2.04 15.29
CA PHE A 70 -8.07 -1.61 16.62
C PHE A 70 -9.47 -2.16 16.94
N ASP A 71 -10.35 -2.19 15.95
CA ASP A 71 -11.71 -2.71 16.10
C ASP A 71 -11.74 -4.24 16.03
N LYS A 72 -10.58 -4.90 16.04
CA LYS A 72 -10.43 -6.36 16.00
C LYS A 72 -10.96 -6.98 14.72
N ARG A 73 -10.96 -6.19 13.64
CA ARG A 73 -11.34 -6.65 12.32
C ARG A 73 -10.31 -6.19 11.30
N PRO A 74 -9.04 -6.60 11.47
CA PRO A 74 -8.00 -6.15 10.53
C PRO A 74 -8.33 -6.61 9.12
N PHE A 75 -7.80 -5.87 8.15
CA PHE A 75 -7.89 -6.32 6.77
C PHE A 75 -7.09 -7.60 6.61
N ASP A 76 -7.57 -8.48 5.76
CA ASP A 76 -6.86 -9.70 5.44
C ASP A 76 -5.87 -9.39 4.32
N VAL A 77 -4.62 -9.13 4.69
CA VAL A 77 -3.58 -8.74 3.74
C VAL A 77 -2.41 -9.70 3.85
N GLY A 78 -1.98 -10.22 2.72
CA GLY A 78 -0.84 -11.13 2.69
C GLY A 78 0.45 -10.44 3.07
N VAL A 79 0.73 -9.29 2.43
CA VAL A 79 1.90 -8.49 2.76
C VAL A 79 1.63 -7.05 2.34
N ILE A 80 2.10 -6.11 3.17
CA ILE A 80 2.08 -4.69 2.85
C ILE A 80 3.50 -4.30 2.48
N ASN A 81 3.68 -3.78 1.27
CA ASN A 81 4.98 -3.30 0.81
C ASN A 81 4.97 -1.79 0.84
N VAL A 82 5.83 -1.20 1.65
CA VAL A 82 5.94 0.26 1.74
C VAL A 82 7.17 0.67 0.96
N HIS A 83 6.99 1.57 0.00
CA HIS A 83 8.10 2.08 -0.78
C HIS A 83 8.00 3.60 -0.82
N SER A 84 9.14 4.27 -0.74
CA SER A 84 9.14 5.72 -0.73
C SER A 84 10.56 6.23 -0.93
N ALA A 85 10.67 7.38 -1.54
CA ALA A 85 11.95 8.08 -1.60
C ALA A 85 12.28 8.71 -0.23
N ASN A 86 11.35 8.63 0.72
CA ASN A 86 11.56 9.14 2.07
C ASN A 86 11.71 7.95 3.03
N PRO A 87 12.96 7.52 3.32
CA PRO A 87 13.17 6.34 4.16
C PRO A 87 12.60 6.47 5.57
N ALA A 88 12.68 7.67 6.15
CA ALA A 88 12.17 7.88 7.50
C ALA A 88 10.65 7.70 7.52
N GLY A 89 9.97 8.22 6.51
CA GLY A 89 8.51 8.05 6.40
C GLY A 89 8.13 6.60 6.21
N ALA A 90 8.85 5.89 5.36
CA ALA A 90 8.56 4.47 5.11
C ALA A 90 8.75 3.65 6.38
N THR A 91 9.82 3.92 7.14
CA THR A 91 10.08 3.22 8.38
C THR A 91 8.97 3.45 9.40
N LYS A 92 8.49 4.69 9.50
CA LYS A 92 7.44 5.01 10.45
C LYS A 92 6.13 4.30 10.12
N ILE A 93 5.77 4.26 8.84
CA ILE A 93 4.58 3.53 8.39
C ILE A 93 4.72 2.06 8.75
N ALA A 94 5.88 1.47 8.47
CA ALA A 94 6.09 0.06 8.76
C ALA A 94 5.97 -0.23 10.26
N GLN A 95 6.53 0.64 11.10
CA GLN A 95 6.44 0.47 12.55
C GLN A 95 4.99 0.47 13.02
N VAL A 96 4.21 1.42 12.54
CA VAL A 96 2.81 1.52 12.92
C VAL A 96 2.03 0.26 12.50
N LEU A 97 2.19 -0.14 11.26
CA LEU A 97 1.41 -1.27 10.74
C LEU A 97 1.84 -2.59 11.36
N ARG A 98 3.14 -2.76 11.62
CA ARG A 98 3.62 -3.96 12.32
C ARG A 98 3.09 -4.03 13.74
N HIS A 99 2.98 -2.87 14.40
CA HIS A 99 2.42 -2.82 15.75
C HIS A 99 1.00 -3.40 15.77
N TRP A 100 0.25 -3.17 14.72
CA TRP A 100 -1.14 -3.66 14.63
C TRP A 100 -1.24 -5.06 14.04
N GLY A 101 -0.11 -5.73 13.82
CA GLY A 101 -0.12 -7.13 13.44
C GLY A 101 -0.04 -7.40 11.95
N TYR A 102 0.08 -6.37 11.13
CA TYR A 102 0.22 -6.58 9.68
C TYR A 102 1.65 -7.01 9.34
N ARG A 103 1.77 -7.83 8.30
CA ARG A 103 3.08 -8.19 7.77
C ARG A 103 3.52 -7.10 6.82
N VAL A 104 4.66 -6.48 7.09
CA VAL A 104 5.11 -5.32 6.33
C VAL A 104 6.55 -5.49 5.89
N ARG A 105 6.81 -5.15 4.62
CA ARG A 105 8.16 -5.06 4.09
C ARG A 105 8.40 -3.63 3.64
N VAL A 106 9.61 -3.13 3.86
CA VAL A 106 10.01 -1.81 3.41
C VAL A 106 10.95 -1.99 2.24
N ALA A 107 10.57 -1.47 1.09
CA ALA A 107 11.40 -1.47 -0.09
C ALA A 107 12.10 -0.11 -0.15
N SER A 108 13.41 -0.11 -0.13
CA SER A 108 14.18 1.12 -0.16
C SER A 108 15.15 1.07 -1.33
N GLY A 109 15.20 2.15 -2.07
CA GLY A 109 16.06 2.22 -3.21
C GLY A 109 15.45 1.62 -4.46
N SER A 110 16.09 1.88 -5.58
CA SER A 110 15.52 1.48 -6.86
C SER A 110 15.56 -0.03 -7.09
N THR A 111 16.47 -0.72 -6.44
CA THR A 111 16.60 -2.15 -6.65
C THR A 111 15.37 -2.90 -6.15
N ASP A 112 14.87 -2.49 -5.00
CA ASP A 112 13.76 -3.18 -4.38
C ASP A 112 12.42 -2.89 -5.06
N VAL A 113 12.34 -1.80 -5.82
CA VAL A 113 11.12 -1.41 -6.50
C VAL A 113 11.30 -1.35 -8.00
N GLY A 114 12.23 -2.14 -8.51
CA GLY A 114 12.52 -2.13 -9.93
C GLY A 114 11.35 -2.54 -10.81
N TYR A 115 10.36 -3.21 -10.25
CA TYR A 115 9.17 -3.58 -10.99
C TYR A 115 8.10 -2.49 -10.97
N LEU A 116 8.36 -1.39 -10.30
CA LEU A 116 7.45 -0.24 -10.30
C LEU A 116 8.06 0.86 -11.14
N ASP A 117 7.28 1.40 -12.06
CA ASP A 117 7.72 2.50 -12.87
C ASP A 117 6.50 3.31 -13.28
N GLY A 118 6.72 4.50 -13.78
CA GLY A 118 5.63 5.34 -14.20
C GLY A 118 6.13 6.64 -14.76
N PRO A 119 5.21 7.49 -15.16
CA PRO A 119 5.58 8.79 -15.68
C PRO A 119 6.30 9.58 -14.60
N VAL A 120 7.35 10.23 -14.99
CA VAL A 120 8.13 11.03 -14.07
C VAL A 120 8.11 12.45 -14.51
#